data_a77689065784abeea2e5c556a7a9b82e
#
_entry.id   a77689065784abeea2e5c556a7a9b82e
#
_cell.length_a   1.000
_cell.length_b   1.000
_cell.length_c   1.000
_cell.angle_alpha   90.00
_cell.angle_beta   90.00
_cell.angle_gamma   90.00
#
_symmetry.space_group_name_H-M   'P 1'
#
loop_
_entity.id
_entity.type
_entity.pdbx_description
1 polymer ?
#
loop_
_entity_poly.entity_id
_entity_poly.type
_entity_poly.pdbx_seq_one_letter_code
_entity_poly.pdbx_strand_id
1 'polypeptide(L)'
;MKTLNISMLFNIVSVGLGTYGTIGVFMGKPWTYIQKYNRFSCMLSTLYFSYDTINEYMVYNRLIYIPHHLISLLISYKFYTLTDISMIKSGPILQLCGEGTTLIINIREMLKNKKKLTTKMDCLFFTAYMILRNGVITPIVYNNRINNPEIWYGWFSIFLMSNYWGLIWANSIIKYRRKTK
;
A
#
# COMPACT_ATOMS: atom_id res chain seq x y z
N MET A 1 -14.03 -11.18 -10.67
CA MET A 1 -14.27 -11.67 -9.29
C MET A 1 -13.13 -12.50 -8.70
N LYS A 2 -12.49 -13.43 -9.44
CA LYS A 2 -11.37 -14.25 -8.91
C LYS A 2 -10.12 -13.44 -8.51
N THR A 3 -9.75 -12.42 -9.26
CA THR A 3 -8.58 -11.56 -8.98
C THR A 3 -8.73 -10.69 -7.73
N LEU A 4 -9.94 -10.17 -7.46
CA LEU A 4 -10.21 -9.43 -6.23
C LEU A 4 -9.97 -10.30 -4.98
N ASN A 5 -10.27 -11.60 -5.07
CA ASN A 5 -10.05 -12.53 -3.96
C ASN A 5 -8.56 -12.78 -3.69
N ILE A 6 -7.73 -12.89 -4.74
CA ILE A 6 -6.27 -13.09 -4.59
C ILE A 6 -5.62 -11.82 -4.02
N SER A 7 -5.95 -10.64 -4.57
CA SER A 7 -5.46 -9.35 -4.05
C SER A 7 -5.86 -9.15 -2.59
N MET A 8 -7.11 -9.47 -2.25
CA MET A 8 -7.60 -9.34 -0.87
C MET A 8 -6.89 -10.29 0.09
N LEU A 9 -6.67 -11.54 -0.32
CA LEU A 9 -5.93 -12.52 0.48
C LEU A 9 -4.49 -12.08 0.70
N PHE A 10 -3.80 -11.64 -0.36
CA PHE A 10 -2.45 -11.10 -0.27
C PHE A 10 -2.39 -9.94 0.73
N ASN A 11 -3.31 -8.96 0.63
CA ASN A 11 -3.31 -7.80 1.50
C ASN A 11 -3.60 -8.16 2.97
N ILE A 12 -4.47 -9.13 3.24
CA ILE A 12 -4.73 -9.63 4.59
C ILE A 12 -3.45 -10.24 5.18
N VAL A 13 -2.76 -11.09 4.42
CA VAL A 13 -1.50 -11.71 4.84
C VAL A 13 -0.44 -10.63 5.07
N SER A 14 -0.28 -9.70 4.14
CA SER A 14 0.72 -8.61 4.22
C SER A 14 0.46 -7.66 5.40
N VAL A 15 -0.81 -7.32 5.67
CA VAL A 15 -1.20 -6.53 6.85
C VAL A 15 -0.89 -7.30 8.14
N GLY A 16 -1.20 -8.60 8.20
CA GLY A 16 -0.86 -9.46 9.34
C GLY A 16 0.64 -9.51 9.58
N LEU A 17 1.41 -9.70 8.52
CA LEU A 17 2.86 -9.65 8.56
C LEU A 17 3.35 -8.26 9.04
N GLY A 18 2.93 -7.16 8.45
CA GLY A 18 3.30 -5.80 8.87
C GLY A 18 2.99 -5.52 10.35
N THR A 19 1.84 -5.99 10.82
CA THR A 19 1.44 -5.89 12.24
C THR A 19 2.41 -6.65 13.13
N TYR A 20 2.71 -7.91 12.81
CA TYR A 20 3.63 -8.74 13.57
C TYR A 20 5.04 -8.14 13.63
N GLY A 21 5.57 -7.67 12.49
CA GLY A 21 6.87 -7.00 12.44
C GLY A 21 6.89 -5.69 13.22
N THR A 22 5.82 -4.90 13.16
CA THR A 22 5.67 -3.65 13.94
C THR A 22 5.67 -3.92 15.44
N ILE A 23 4.97 -4.93 15.90
CA ILE A 23 5.03 -5.40 17.30
C ILE A 23 6.46 -5.77 17.68
N GLY A 24 7.18 -6.49 16.80
CA GLY A 24 8.59 -6.85 17.00
C GLY A 24 9.50 -5.63 17.21
N VAL A 25 9.27 -4.55 16.44
CA VAL A 25 10.00 -3.28 16.61
C VAL A 25 9.70 -2.65 17.98
N PHE A 26 8.43 -2.57 18.39
CA PHE A 26 8.03 -2.03 19.69
C PHE A 26 8.54 -2.86 20.87
N MET A 27 8.66 -4.18 20.70
CA MET A 27 9.25 -5.09 21.69
C MET A 27 10.79 -5.03 21.75
N GLY A 28 11.43 -4.17 20.96
CA GLY A 28 12.89 -4.04 20.93
C GLY A 28 13.63 -5.22 20.31
N LYS A 29 13.00 -6.01 19.44
CA LYS A 29 13.67 -7.11 18.75
C LYS A 29 14.86 -6.58 17.93
N PRO A 30 15.98 -7.35 17.83
CA PRO A 30 17.18 -6.90 17.13
C PRO A 30 16.89 -6.62 15.65
N TRP A 31 17.60 -5.66 15.06
CA TRP A 31 17.41 -5.24 13.66
C TRP A 31 17.58 -6.39 12.67
N THR A 32 18.44 -7.38 12.98
CA THR A 32 18.64 -8.58 12.15
C THR A 32 17.38 -9.44 12.05
N TYR A 33 16.61 -9.52 13.14
CA TYR A 33 15.29 -10.17 13.14
C TYR A 33 14.30 -9.42 12.24
N ILE A 34 14.23 -8.10 12.41
CA ILE A 34 13.34 -7.25 11.60
C ILE A 34 13.72 -7.31 10.11
N GLN A 35 15.02 -7.37 9.80
CA GLN A 35 15.48 -7.48 8.41
C GLN A 35 15.08 -8.81 7.75
N LYS A 36 15.21 -9.93 8.45
CA LYS A 36 14.75 -11.24 7.93
C LYS A 36 13.26 -11.19 7.57
N TYR A 37 12.50 -10.56 8.44
CA TYR A 37 11.09 -10.34 8.26
C TYR A 37 10.78 -9.44 7.05
N ASN A 38 11.45 -8.28 6.93
CA ASN A 38 11.30 -7.40 5.77
C ASN A 38 11.65 -8.12 4.47
N ARG A 39 12.72 -8.91 4.45
CA ARG A 39 13.11 -9.70 3.26
C ARG A 39 12.03 -10.68 2.84
N PHE A 40 11.47 -11.41 3.79
CA PHE A 40 10.36 -12.33 3.49
C PHE A 40 9.14 -11.58 2.93
N SER A 41 8.81 -10.45 3.54
CA SER A 41 7.73 -9.60 3.10
C SER A 41 7.94 -9.04 1.70
N CYS A 42 9.16 -8.57 1.40
CA CYS A 42 9.54 -8.09 0.07
C CYS A 42 9.45 -9.20 -0.99
N MET A 43 9.86 -10.43 -0.68
CA MET A 43 9.70 -11.57 -1.59
C MET A 43 8.23 -11.82 -1.90
N LEU A 44 7.37 -11.82 -0.89
CA LEU A 44 5.93 -12.01 -1.07
C LEU A 44 5.33 -10.87 -1.91
N SER A 45 5.69 -9.61 -1.63
CA SER A 45 5.25 -8.44 -2.40
C SER A 45 5.74 -8.51 -3.85
N THR A 46 6.97 -8.95 -4.08
CA THR A 46 7.53 -9.10 -5.43
C THR A 46 6.75 -10.14 -6.23
N LEU A 47 6.44 -11.29 -5.66
CA LEU A 47 5.63 -12.33 -6.30
C LEU A 47 4.22 -11.80 -6.64
N TYR A 48 3.60 -11.09 -5.70
CA TYR A 48 2.27 -10.54 -5.91
C TYR A 48 2.26 -9.46 -7.00
N PHE A 49 3.13 -8.45 -6.93
CA PHE A 49 3.17 -7.38 -7.94
C PHE A 49 3.54 -7.88 -9.32
N SER A 50 4.40 -8.90 -9.43
CA SER A 50 4.71 -9.56 -10.70
C SER A 50 3.46 -10.25 -11.28
N TYR A 51 2.74 -11.01 -10.46
CA TYR A 51 1.50 -11.65 -10.84
C TYR A 51 0.44 -10.63 -11.25
N ASP A 52 0.25 -9.58 -10.45
CA ASP A 52 -0.77 -8.56 -10.70
C ASP A 52 -0.45 -7.73 -11.95
N THR A 53 0.82 -7.41 -12.20
CA THR A 53 1.27 -6.75 -13.44
C THR A 53 0.91 -7.58 -14.68
N ILE A 54 1.17 -8.90 -14.63
CA ILE A 54 0.83 -9.80 -15.75
C ILE A 54 -0.69 -9.83 -15.96
N ASN A 55 -1.48 -9.93 -14.89
CA ASN A 55 -2.94 -9.93 -14.98
C ASN A 55 -3.49 -8.60 -15.51
N GLU A 56 -3.01 -7.46 -15.00
CA GLU A 56 -3.46 -6.15 -15.46
C GLU A 56 -3.14 -5.92 -16.95
N TYR A 57 -1.98 -6.41 -17.42
CA TYR A 57 -1.59 -6.34 -18.83
C TYR A 57 -2.36 -7.35 -19.68
N MET A 58 -2.30 -8.65 -19.36
CA MET A 58 -2.76 -9.74 -20.25
C MET A 58 -4.27 -9.96 -20.20
N VAL A 59 -4.89 -9.74 -19.03
CA VAL A 59 -6.32 -10.06 -18.82
C VAL A 59 -7.21 -8.82 -18.92
N TYR A 60 -6.75 -7.69 -18.37
CA TYR A 60 -7.58 -6.50 -18.23
C TYR A 60 -7.21 -5.37 -19.17
N ASN A 61 -6.04 -5.43 -19.84
CA ASN A 61 -5.50 -4.36 -20.69
C ASN A 61 -5.47 -2.99 -19.99
N ARG A 62 -5.17 -2.98 -18.69
CA ARG A 62 -5.16 -1.77 -17.85
C ARG A 62 -3.75 -1.24 -17.66
N LEU A 63 -3.20 -0.64 -18.69
CA LEU A 63 -1.83 -0.13 -18.72
C LEU A 63 -1.53 0.92 -17.62
N ILE A 64 -2.55 1.61 -17.13
CA ILE A 64 -2.40 2.70 -16.14
C ILE A 64 -1.84 2.23 -14.78
N TYR A 65 -2.00 0.95 -14.42
CA TYR A 65 -1.49 0.40 -13.16
C TYR A 65 -0.06 -0.14 -13.27
N ILE A 66 0.43 -0.41 -14.47
CA ILE A 66 1.77 -0.96 -14.69
C ILE A 66 2.88 -0.10 -14.07
N PRO A 67 2.92 1.24 -14.28
CA PRO A 67 3.95 2.07 -13.65
C PRO A 67 3.95 1.97 -12.13
N HIS A 68 2.78 1.92 -11.50
CA HIS A 68 2.65 1.74 -10.05
C HIS A 68 3.26 0.41 -9.59
N HIS A 69 2.96 -0.69 -10.27
CA HIS A 69 3.49 -2.01 -9.92
C HIS A 69 5.00 -2.09 -10.13
N LEU A 70 5.53 -1.54 -11.23
CA LEU A 70 6.98 -1.50 -11.47
C LEU A 70 7.73 -0.71 -10.42
N ILE A 71 7.20 0.46 -10.01
CA ILE A 71 7.79 1.25 -8.92
C ILE A 71 7.72 0.48 -7.59
N SER A 72 6.61 -0.20 -7.32
CA SER A 72 6.45 -1.03 -6.12
C SER A 72 7.45 -2.19 -6.09
N LEU A 73 7.72 -2.83 -7.24
CA LEU A 73 8.75 -3.85 -7.38
C LEU A 73 10.16 -3.31 -7.10
N LEU A 74 10.49 -2.13 -7.63
CA LEU A 74 11.78 -1.47 -7.39
C LEU A 74 11.95 -1.12 -5.91
N ILE A 75 10.92 -0.59 -5.26
CA ILE A 75 10.93 -0.30 -3.82
C ILE A 75 11.12 -1.59 -3.01
N SER A 76 10.39 -2.66 -3.34
CA SER A 76 10.51 -3.96 -2.68
C SER A 76 11.93 -4.53 -2.81
N TYR A 77 12.54 -4.45 -3.99
CA TYR A 77 13.93 -4.85 -4.20
C TYR A 77 14.91 -4.04 -3.36
N LYS A 78 14.75 -2.72 -3.28
CA LYS A 78 15.57 -1.84 -2.45
C LYS A 78 15.43 -2.18 -0.96
N PHE A 79 14.22 -2.44 -0.48
CA PHE A 79 14.00 -2.90 0.90
C PHE A 79 14.64 -4.26 1.19
N TYR A 80 14.66 -5.17 0.21
CA TYR A 80 15.31 -6.48 0.35
C TYR A 80 16.83 -6.36 0.56
N THR A 81 17.48 -5.42 -0.14
CA THR A 81 18.91 -5.18 -0.10
C THR A 81 19.35 -4.14 0.94
N LEU A 82 18.39 -3.58 1.69
CA LEU A 82 18.61 -2.46 2.59
C LEU A 82 19.55 -2.81 3.75
N THR A 83 20.48 -1.88 4.06
CA THR A 83 21.43 -1.98 5.18
C THR A 83 21.22 -0.90 6.24
N ASP A 84 20.48 0.17 5.92
CA ASP A 84 20.15 1.24 6.86
C ASP A 84 19.20 0.75 7.95
N ILE A 85 19.68 0.77 9.20
CA ILE A 85 18.95 0.23 10.37
C ILE A 85 17.66 1.02 10.66
N SER A 86 17.69 2.34 10.46
CA SER A 86 16.51 3.19 10.68
C SER A 86 15.38 2.79 9.73
N MET A 87 15.73 2.64 8.46
CA MET A 87 14.75 2.26 7.45
C MET A 87 14.31 0.80 7.58
N ILE A 88 15.22 -0.13 7.98
CA ILE A 88 14.88 -1.53 8.30
C ILE A 88 13.81 -1.58 9.39
N LYS A 89 13.96 -0.82 10.48
CA LYS A 89 12.97 -0.76 11.56
C LYS A 89 11.64 -0.14 11.14
N SER A 90 11.68 0.76 10.15
CA SER A 90 10.47 1.38 9.60
C SER A 90 9.71 0.47 8.61
N GLY A 91 10.37 -0.54 8.04
CA GLY A 91 9.80 -1.44 7.03
C GLY A 91 8.46 -2.05 7.40
N PRO A 92 8.29 -2.66 8.58
CA PRO A 92 7.03 -3.29 8.97
C PRO A 92 5.85 -2.31 9.03
N ILE A 93 6.04 -1.08 9.55
CA ILE A 93 4.97 -0.09 9.61
C ILE A 93 4.65 0.47 8.21
N LEU A 94 5.66 0.63 7.35
CA LEU A 94 5.45 1.03 5.97
C LEU A 94 4.62 -0.02 5.21
N GLN A 95 4.90 -1.30 5.42
CA GLN A 95 4.13 -2.38 4.85
C GLN A 95 2.71 -2.43 5.40
N LEU A 96 2.55 -2.36 6.73
CA LEU A 96 1.24 -2.33 7.38
C LEU A 96 0.36 -1.22 6.80
N CYS A 97 0.90 -0.01 6.69
CA CYS A 97 0.16 1.15 6.18
C CYS A 97 -0.06 1.07 4.66
N GLY A 98 0.94 0.62 3.90
CA GLY A 98 0.85 0.46 2.45
C GLY A 98 -0.21 -0.55 2.05
N GLU A 99 -0.10 -1.77 2.55
CA GLU A 99 -1.06 -2.84 2.26
C GLU A 99 -2.41 -2.62 2.95
N GLY A 100 -2.42 -1.99 4.11
CA GLY A 100 -3.66 -1.58 4.80
C GLY A 100 -4.49 -0.61 3.95
N THR A 101 -3.86 0.33 3.23
CA THR A 101 -4.58 1.21 2.30
C THR A 101 -5.15 0.45 1.10
N THR A 102 -4.43 -0.53 0.57
CA THR A 102 -4.91 -1.38 -0.52
C THR A 102 -6.06 -2.27 -0.07
N LEU A 103 -5.98 -2.81 1.16
CA LEU A 103 -7.08 -3.57 1.76
C LEU A 103 -8.35 -2.72 1.91
N ILE A 104 -8.23 -1.46 2.35
CA ILE A 104 -9.34 -0.51 2.44
C ILE A 104 -10.00 -0.30 1.06
N ILE A 105 -9.21 -0.11 0.01
CA ILE A 105 -9.72 0.05 -1.37
C ILE A 105 -10.46 -1.22 -1.81
N ASN A 106 -9.92 -2.40 -1.57
CA ASN A 106 -10.53 -3.68 -1.94
C ASN A 106 -11.87 -3.91 -1.20
N ILE A 107 -11.92 -3.62 0.10
CA ILE A 107 -13.16 -3.69 0.89
C ILE A 107 -14.21 -2.71 0.34
N ARG A 108 -13.80 -1.47 0.05
CA ARG A 108 -14.66 -0.46 -0.55
C ARG A 108 -15.27 -0.93 -1.87
N GLU A 109 -14.45 -1.43 -2.80
CA GLU A 109 -14.94 -1.92 -4.09
C GLU A 109 -15.86 -3.14 -3.93
N MET A 110 -15.56 -4.04 -3.00
CA MET A 110 -16.45 -5.16 -2.68
C MET A 110 -17.81 -4.69 -2.18
N LEU A 111 -17.86 -3.71 -1.27
CA LEU A 111 -19.12 -3.15 -0.74
C LEU A 111 -19.90 -2.40 -1.81
N LYS A 112 -19.20 -1.66 -2.68
CA LYS A 112 -19.79 -0.94 -3.82
C LYS A 112 -20.43 -1.92 -4.80
N ASN A 113 -19.74 -3.00 -5.17
CA ASN A 113 -20.27 -4.03 -6.07
C ASN A 113 -21.48 -4.76 -5.49
N LYS A 114 -21.54 -4.92 -4.16
CA LYS A 114 -22.71 -5.47 -3.44
C LYS A 114 -23.80 -4.43 -3.16
N LYS A 115 -23.65 -3.17 -3.63
CA LYS A 115 -24.57 -2.05 -3.35
C LYS A 115 -24.78 -1.77 -1.85
N LYS A 116 -23.78 -2.09 -1.01
CA LYS A 116 -23.80 -1.92 0.46
C LYS A 116 -22.94 -0.75 0.93
N LEU A 117 -22.24 -0.06 0.04
CA LEU A 117 -21.40 1.08 0.39
C LEU A 117 -22.28 2.30 0.68
N THR A 118 -22.20 2.82 1.91
CA THR A 118 -22.85 4.09 2.28
C THR A 118 -21.87 5.26 2.12
N THR A 119 -22.39 6.48 1.95
CA THR A 119 -21.55 7.69 1.86
C THR A 119 -20.69 7.90 3.12
N LYS A 120 -21.23 7.58 4.31
CA LYS A 120 -20.46 7.66 5.57
C LYS A 120 -19.28 6.70 5.57
N MET A 121 -19.49 5.45 5.16
CA MET A 121 -18.42 4.46 5.04
C MET A 121 -17.37 4.87 3.98
N ASP A 122 -17.83 5.40 2.85
CA ASP A 122 -16.93 5.86 1.78
C ASP A 122 -16.04 7.02 2.24
N CYS A 123 -16.59 7.98 3.01
CA CYS A 123 -15.83 9.04 3.66
C CYS A 123 -14.82 8.49 4.68
N LEU A 124 -15.23 7.53 5.53
CA LEU A 124 -14.36 6.93 6.52
C LEU A 124 -13.17 6.21 5.85
N PHE A 125 -13.43 5.41 4.82
CA PHE A 125 -12.38 4.72 4.05
C PHE A 125 -11.44 5.71 3.38
N PHE A 126 -11.96 6.77 2.77
CA PHE A 126 -11.14 7.82 2.18
C PHE A 126 -10.24 8.50 3.22
N THR A 127 -10.78 8.87 4.39
CA THR A 127 -10.03 9.50 5.46
C THR A 127 -8.92 8.58 5.98
N ALA A 128 -9.23 7.30 6.25
CA ALA A 128 -8.24 6.31 6.67
C ALA A 128 -7.13 6.12 5.62
N TYR A 129 -7.48 6.04 4.35
CA TYR A 129 -6.54 5.97 3.23
C TYR A 129 -5.58 7.17 3.23
N MET A 130 -6.10 8.39 3.35
CA MET A 130 -5.30 9.62 3.35
C MET A 130 -4.37 9.71 4.57
N ILE A 131 -4.87 9.35 5.76
CA ILE A 131 -4.06 9.35 6.99
C ILE A 131 -2.90 8.35 6.87
N LEU A 132 -3.14 7.13 6.46
CA LEU A 132 -2.10 6.11 6.36
C LEU A 132 -1.04 6.47 5.32
N ARG A 133 -1.46 6.91 4.13
CA ARG A 133 -0.52 7.24 3.05
C ARG A 133 0.22 8.55 3.27
N ASN A 134 -0.49 9.62 3.57
CA ASN A 134 0.11 10.94 3.66
C ASN A 134 0.59 11.25 5.07
N GLY A 135 -0.15 10.83 6.10
CA GLY A 135 0.17 11.13 7.49
C GLY A 135 1.21 10.20 8.12
N VAL A 136 1.31 8.94 7.67
CA VAL A 136 2.24 7.96 8.25
C VAL A 136 3.40 7.64 7.31
N ILE A 137 3.12 7.14 6.11
CA ILE A 137 4.19 6.66 5.22
C ILE A 137 5.08 7.81 4.76
N THR A 138 4.49 8.91 4.30
CA THR A 138 5.26 10.03 3.72
C THR A 138 6.27 10.63 4.70
N PRO A 139 5.93 10.96 5.96
CA PRO A 139 6.93 11.45 6.93
C PRO A 139 8.06 10.46 7.19
N ILE A 140 7.77 9.16 7.30
CA ILE A 140 8.79 8.14 7.54
C ILE A 140 9.79 8.10 6.37
N VAL A 141 9.30 8.05 5.13
CA VAL A 141 10.17 7.97 3.95
C VAL A 141 10.92 9.29 3.73
N TYR A 142 10.26 10.43 3.98
CA TYR A 142 10.90 11.75 3.89
C TYR A 142 12.04 11.91 4.89
N ASN A 143 11.87 11.47 6.14
CA ASN A 143 12.92 11.55 7.16
C ASN A 143 14.15 10.68 6.82
N ASN A 144 13.97 9.62 6.03
CA ASN A 144 15.04 8.73 5.60
C ASN A 144 15.58 9.05 4.17
N ARG A 145 15.17 10.14 3.53
CA ARG A 145 15.46 10.46 2.12
C ARG A 145 16.95 10.64 1.79
N ILE A 146 17.73 11.13 2.76
CA ILE A 146 19.17 11.39 2.56
C ILE A 146 19.93 10.08 2.44
N ASN A 147 19.62 9.10 3.30
CA ASN A 147 20.29 7.80 3.33
C ASN A 147 19.72 6.83 2.28
N ASN A 148 18.49 7.05 1.83
CA ASN A 148 17.76 6.14 0.94
C ASN A 148 17.02 6.92 -0.17
N PRO A 149 17.74 7.66 -1.05
CA PRO A 149 17.12 8.55 -2.03
C PRO A 149 16.25 7.80 -3.05
N GLU A 150 16.64 6.56 -3.44
CA GLU A 150 15.86 5.79 -4.41
C GLU A 150 14.48 5.37 -3.85
N ILE A 151 14.42 5.03 -2.55
CA ILE A 151 13.15 4.72 -1.88
C ILE A 151 12.28 5.99 -1.82
N TRP A 152 12.90 7.15 -1.54
CA TRP A 152 12.19 8.42 -1.54
C TRP A 152 11.61 8.76 -2.92
N TYR A 153 12.39 8.69 -3.99
CA TYR A 153 11.91 9.00 -5.33
C TYR A 153 10.82 8.02 -5.80
N GLY A 154 11.00 6.72 -5.51
CA GLY A 154 9.98 5.72 -5.79
C GLY A 154 8.69 6.01 -5.02
N TRP A 155 8.79 6.28 -3.73
CA TRP A 155 7.62 6.64 -2.91
C TRP A 155 6.97 7.94 -3.39
N PHE A 156 7.74 8.97 -3.71
CA PHE A 156 7.21 10.24 -4.19
C PHE A 156 6.38 10.05 -5.46
N SER A 157 6.81 9.20 -6.37
CA SER A 157 6.03 8.84 -7.57
C SER A 157 4.71 8.17 -7.20
N ILE A 158 4.73 7.19 -6.27
CA ILE A 158 3.51 6.54 -5.75
C ILE A 158 2.62 7.57 -5.02
N PHE A 159 3.20 8.48 -4.26
CA PHE A 159 2.49 9.55 -3.56
C PHE A 159 1.70 10.44 -4.54
N LEU A 160 2.33 10.88 -5.63
CA LEU A 160 1.65 11.70 -6.66
C LEU A 160 0.48 10.93 -7.30
N MET A 161 0.70 9.68 -7.70
CA MET A 161 -0.35 8.84 -8.28
C MET A 161 -1.50 8.60 -7.29
N SER A 162 -1.17 8.32 -6.03
CA SER A 162 -2.15 8.06 -4.97
C SER A 162 -3.01 9.29 -4.66
N ASN A 163 -2.40 10.49 -4.63
CA ASN A 163 -3.15 11.73 -4.43
C ASN A 163 -4.04 12.06 -5.64
N TYR A 164 -3.57 11.82 -6.85
CA TYR A 164 -4.42 11.95 -8.04
C TYR A 164 -5.66 11.05 -7.96
N TRP A 165 -5.51 9.78 -7.61
CA TRP A 165 -6.65 8.87 -7.40
C TRP A 165 -7.50 9.28 -6.20
N GLY A 166 -6.89 9.81 -5.14
CA GLY A 166 -7.59 10.39 -4.00
C GLY A 166 -8.52 11.54 -4.40
N LEU A 167 -8.08 12.42 -5.29
CA LEU A 167 -8.91 13.51 -5.83
C LEU A 167 -10.10 12.98 -6.64
N ILE A 168 -9.88 11.97 -7.48
CA ILE A 168 -10.98 11.30 -8.21
C ILE A 168 -11.99 10.70 -7.24
N TRP A 169 -11.51 10.05 -6.20
CA TRP A 169 -12.35 9.45 -5.17
C TRP A 169 -13.16 10.51 -4.41
N ALA A 170 -12.53 11.57 -3.92
CA ALA A 170 -13.20 12.70 -3.25
C ALA A 170 -14.30 13.31 -4.12
N ASN A 171 -14.00 13.55 -5.41
CA ASN A 171 -14.99 14.05 -6.36
C ASN A 171 -16.18 13.09 -6.54
N SER A 172 -15.95 11.79 -6.52
CA SER A 172 -17.03 10.79 -6.61
C SER A 172 -17.97 10.86 -5.39
N ILE A 173 -17.42 11.03 -4.19
CA ILE A 173 -18.21 11.19 -2.95
C ILE A 173 -19.08 12.46 -3.01
N ILE A 174 -18.50 13.59 -3.46
CA ILE A 174 -19.20 14.87 -3.58
C ILE A 174 -20.35 14.76 -4.58
N LYS A 175 -20.10 14.17 -5.75
CA LYS A 175 -21.15 13.97 -6.78
C LYS A 175 -22.30 13.08 -6.28
N TYR A 176 -21.99 12.04 -5.52
CA TYR A 176 -23.01 11.15 -4.95
C TYR A 176 -23.89 11.88 -3.92
N ARG A 177 -23.29 12.67 -3.03
CA ARG A 177 -24.03 13.51 -2.06
C ARG A 177 -25.00 14.50 -2.72
N ARG A 178 -24.62 15.07 -3.87
CA ARG A 178 -25.50 16.01 -4.61
C ARG A 178 -26.73 15.34 -5.23
N LYS A 179 -26.64 14.03 -5.54
CA LYS A 179 -27.75 13.27 -6.13
C LYS A 179 -28.74 12.72 -5.10
N THR A 180 -28.35 12.68 -3.84
CA THR A 180 -29.15 12.12 -2.73
C THR A 180 -29.81 13.20 -1.87
N LYS A 181 -29.59 14.48 -2.18
CA LYS A 181 -30.35 15.64 -1.69
C LYS A 181 -31.36 16.06 -2.73
#